data_7264f73ea1167bde1dcf619617066a20
#
_entry.id   7264f73ea1167bde1dcf619617066a20
#
_cell.length_a   1.000
_cell.length_b   1.000
_cell.length_c   1.000
_cell.angle_alpha   90.00
_cell.angle_beta   90.00
_cell.angle_gamma   90.00
#
_symmetry.space_group_name_H-M   'P 1'
#
loop_
_entity.id
_entity.type
_entity.pdbx_description
1 polymer ?
#
loop_
_entity_poly.entity_id
_entity_poly.type
_entity_poly.pdbx_seq_one_letter_code
_entity_poly.pdbx_strand_id
1 'polypeptide(L)'
;INRFVADFIGESNIVKGRMIEDYLVEFTGKQFECVDGGLNSNEAIEIVIRPEDLEITSVEKGKLQVKVDTQLFRGVHYEISCYDRDGNEWLVHSTKKATVGEEIGLYFDPEAIHVMRPGETEEEFDARLEAYEEAEHEEI
;
A
#
# COMPACT_ATOMS: atom_id res chain seq x y z
N ILE A 1 -0.91 6.05 -14.69
CA ILE A 1 -1.15 4.76 -14.02
C ILE A 1 -0.90 3.62 -14.96
N ASN A 2 -0.22 2.61 -14.49
CA ASN A 2 -0.02 1.39 -15.24
C ASN A 2 -1.38 0.72 -15.45
N ARG A 3 -1.70 0.36 -16.68
CA ARG A 3 -2.97 -0.27 -17.02
C ARG A 3 -3.21 -1.56 -16.22
N PHE A 4 -2.16 -2.36 -16.02
CA PHE A 4 -2.23 -3.57 -15.21
C PHE A 4 -2.72 -3.25 -13.79
N VAL A 5 -2.18 -2.22 -13.17
CA VAL A 5 -2.57 -1.84 -11.81
C VAL A 5 -4.06 -1.50 -11.76
N ALA A 6 -4.55 -0.72 -12.72
CA ALA A 6 -5.96 -0.35 -12.77
C ALA A 6 -6.87 -1.58 -12.93
N ASP A 7 -6.51 -2.51 -13.81
CA ASP A 7 -7.30 -3.72 -14.06
C ASP A 7 -7.20 -4.75 -12.95
N PHE A 8 -6.01 -4.89 -12.36
CA PHE A 8 -5.74 -5.91 -11.34
C PHE A 8 -6.25 -5.49 -9.96
N ILE A 9 -6.06 -4.26 -9.60
CA ILE A 9 -6.26 -3.78 -8.23
C ILE A 9 -7.46 -2.83 -8.09
N GLY A 10 -8.04 -2.39 -9.21
CA GLY A 10 -9.17 -1.46 -9.19
C GLY A 10 -8.79 -0.12 -8.59
N GLU A 11 -9.45 0.28 -7.51
CA GLU A 11 -9.25 1.57 -6.84
C GLU A 11 -8.09 1.58 -5.86
N SER A 12 -6.98 0.95 -6.16
CA SER A 12 -5.86 0.84 -5.23
C SER A 12 -5.14 2.16 -4.99
N ASN A 13 -4.53 2.23 -3.81
CA ASN A 13 -3.62 3.31 -3.47
C ASN A 13 -2.25 2.99 -4.06
N ILE A 14 -1.67 3.94 -4.77
CA ILE A 14 -0.36 3.77 -5.40
C ILE A 14 0.50 4.95 -4.98
N VAL A 15 1.61 4.68 -4.31
CA VAL A 15 2.57 5.72 -3.94
C VAL A 15 3.97 5.29 -4.34
N LYS A 16 4.80 6.27 -4.65
CA LYS A 16 6.20 6.01 -4.98
C LYS A 16 6.98 5.66 -3.73
N GLY A 17 7.87 4.70 -3.86
CA GLY A 17 8.69 4.27 -2.74
C GLY A 17 10.02 3.74 -3.21
N ARG A 18 10.72 3.12 -2.29
CA ARG A 18 12.05 2.57 -2.53
C ARG A 18 12.19 1.25 -1.80
N MET A 19 12.79 0.27 -2.48
CA MET A 19 13.13 -1.01 -1.85
C MET A 19 14.44 -0.85 -1.10
N ILE A 20 14.40 -0.93 0.21
CA ILE A 20 15.61 -0.79 1.04
C ILE A 20 16.40 -2.09 0.99
N GLU A 21 15.75 -3.19 1.29
CA GLU A 21 16.29 -4.54 1.22
C GLU A 21 15.11 -5.52 1.19
N ASP A 22 15.37 -6.81 1.12
CA ASP A 22 14.30 -7.80 1.15
C ASP A 22 13.44 -7.59 2.40
N TYR A 23 12.14 -7.57 2.23
CA TYR A 23 11.15 -7.41 3.30
C TYR A 23 11.10 -6.02 3.93
N LEU A 24 11.74 -5.03 3.32
CA LEU A 24 11.75 -3.67 3.86
C LEU A 24 11.65 -2.63 2.75
N VAL A 25 10.61 -1.81 2.83
CA VAL A 25 10.36 -0.72 1.87
C VAL A 25 10.30 0.62 2.58
N GLU A 26 10.51 1.70 1.82
CA GLU A 26 10.38 3.06 2.31
C GLU A 26 9.39 3.81 1.42
N PHE A 27 8.43 4.46 2.05
CA PHE A 27 7.55 5.43 1.38
C PHE A 27 7.04 6.42 2.42
N THR A 28 6.65 7.59 1.99
CA THR A 28 6.19 8.70 2.85
C THR A 28 7.17 9.03 3.99
N GLY A 29 8.47 8.84 3.72
CA GLY A 29 9.52 9.15 4.69
C GLY A 29 9.69 8.15 5.83
N LYS A 30 9.06 7.00 5.75
CA LYS A 30 9.12 5.94 6.78
C LYS A 30 9.44 4.59 6.17
N GLN A 31 9.97 3.69 6.98
CA GLN A 31 10.25 2.31 6.58
C GLN A 31 9.16 1.38 7.08
N PHE A 32 8.79 0.41 6.24
CA PHE A 32 7.73 -0.55 6.56
C PHE A 32 8.17 -1.96 6.16
N GLU A 33 7.81 -2.93 6.99
CA GLU A 33 8.02 -4.34 6.66
C GLU A 33 7.03 -4.76 5.58
N CYS A 34 7.50 -5.60 4.66
CA CYS A 34 6.67 -6.21 3.61
C CYS A 34 7.09 -7.65 3.41
N VAL A 35 6.41 -8.35 2.50
CA VAL A 35 6.69 -9.77 2.23
C VAL A 35 7.39 -9.98 0.88
N ASP A 36 7.73 -8.91 0.19
CA ASP A 36 8.39 -8.96 -1.11
C ASP A 36 9.90 -8.86 -0.98
N GLY A 37 10.58 -9.52 -1.90
CA GLY A 37 12.03 -9.46 -2.01
C GLY A 37 12.45 -9.72 -3.44
N GLY A 38 13.73 -9.91 -3.67
CA GLY A 38 14.26 -10.17 -5.01
C GLY A 38 14.46 -8.93 -5.87
N LEU A 39 14.34 -7.75 -5.28
CA LEU A 39 14.60 -6.48 -5.97
C LEU A 39 15.94 -5.90 -5.51
N ASN A 40 16.48 -4.98 -6.30
CA ASN A 40 17.74 -4.35 -5.97
C ASN A 40 17.60 -3.40 -4.77
N SER A 41 18.65 -3.32 -3.96
CA SER A 41 18.71 -2.37 -2.85
C SER A 41 18.58 -0.94 -3.38
N ASN A 42 17.74 -0.14 -2.75
CA ASN A 42 17.46 1.25 -3.11
C ASN A 42 16.79 1.43 -4.48
N GLU A 43 16.24 0.37 -5.05
CA GLU A 43 15.52 0.46 -6.31
C GLU A 43 14.24 1.26 -6.14
N ALA A 44 13.93 2.14 -7.11
CA ALA A 44 12.68 2.87 -7.15
C ALA A 44 11.53 1.90 -7.45
N ILE A 45 10.48 1.96 -6.66
CA ILE A 45 9.32 1.07 -6.78
C ILE A 45 8.04 1.86 -6.62
N GLU A 46 6.93 1.20 -6.93
CA GLU A 46 5.59 1.67 -6.60
C GLU A 46 5.02 0.75 -5.52
N ILE A 47 4.47 1.37 -4.49
CA ILE A 47 3.79 0.67 -3.39
C ILE A 47 2.31 0.70 -3.69
N VAL A 48 1.67 -0.47 -3.68
CA VAL A 48 0.24 -0.61 -3.98
C VAL A 48 -0.44 -1.24 -2.77
N ILE A 49 -1.44 -0.56 -2.22
CA ILE A 49 -2.23 -1.06 -1.09
C ILE A 49 -3.70 -0.88 -1.40
N ARG A 50 -4.47 -1.94 -1.24
CA ARG A 50 -5.92 -1.90 -1.48
C ARG A 50 -6.62 -1.09 -0.40
N PRO A 51 -7.66 -0.31 -0.76
CA PRO A 51 -8.40 0.49 0.22
C PRO A 51 -8.98 -0.33 1.37
N GLU A 52 -9.43 -1.54 1.09
CA GLU A 52 -10.03 -2.43 2.10
C GLU A 52 -9.01 -3.03 3.07
N ASP A 53 -7.72 -2.96 2.73
CA ASP A 53 -6.64 -3.49 3.58
C ASP A 53 -6.09 -2.43 4.54
N LEU A 54 -6.60 -1.21 4.48
CA LEU A 54 -6.24 -0.13 5.40
C LEU A 54 -7.26 -0.08 6.53
N GLU A 55 -6.77 -0.13 7.75
CA GLU A 55 -7.61 -0.09 8.95
C GLU A 55 -7.44 1.23 9.68
N ILE A 56 -8.55 1.86 10.05
CA ILE A 56 -8.53 3.12 10.80
C ILE A 56 -8.22 2.83 12.27
N THR A 57 -7.22 3.53 12.80
CA THR A 57 -6.81 3.42 14.20
C THR A 57 -6.59 4.82 14.77
N SER A 58 -6.19 4.89 16.03
CA SER A 58 -5.70 6.13 16.61
C SER A 58 -4.37 6.50 15.95
N VAL A 59 -4.01 7.76 16.03
CA VAL A 59 -2.76 8.27 15.45
C VAL A 59 -1.55 7.48 15.96
N GLU A 60 -1.53 7.16 17.26
CA GLU A 60 -0.40 6.48 17.88
C GLU A 60 -0.25 5.02 17.44
N LYS A 61 -1.36 4.36 17.13
CA LYS A 61 -1.35 2.95 16.73
C LYS A 61 -1.17 2.74 15.24
N GLY A 62 -1.37 3.79 14.46
CA GLY A 62 -1.24 3.70 13.02
C GLY A 62 0.20 3.68 12.56
N LYS A 63 0.45 2.93 11.49
CA LYS A 63 1.75 2.96 10.81
C LYS A 63 1.91 4.23 9.99
N LEU A 64 0.80 4.82 9.58
CA LEU A 64 0.75 6.02 8.76
C LEU A 64 -0.25 6.99 9.38
N GLN A 65 0.09 8.27 9.42
CA GLN A 65 -0.79 9.31 9.94
C GLN A 65 -1.36 10.11 8.79
N VAL A 66 -2.68 10.23 8.74
CA VAL A 66 -3.38 10.91 7.66
C VAL A 66 -4.48 11.80 8.21
N LYS A 67 -4.87 12.79 7.41
CA LYS A 67 -5.99 13.69 7.75
C LYS A 67 -7.17 13.35 6.83
N VAL A 68 -8.34 13.17 7.41
CA VAL A 68 -9.55 12.85 6.66
C VAL A 68 -10.01 14.08 5.87
N ASP A 69 -10.16 13.91 4.56
CA ASP A 69 -10.61 14.98 3.67
C ASP A 69 -12.08 14.83 3.31
N THR A 70 -12.50 13.65 2.83
CA THR A 70 -13.90 13.39 2.48
C THR A 70 -14.32 12.02 2.97
N GLN A 71 -15.63 11.84 3.09
CA GLN A 71 -16.21 10.57 3.51
C GLN A 71 -17.56 10.39 2.83
N LEU A 72 -17.79 9.24 2.22
CA LEU A 72 -19.01 8.91 1.52
C LEU A 72 -19.44 7.49 1.86
N PHE A 73 -20.71 7.32 2.27
CA PHE A 73 -21.24 5.99 2.54
C PHE A 73 -21.69 5.33 1.24
N ARG A 74 -21.21 4.12 0.99
CA ARG A 74 -21.50 3.35 -0.24
C ARG A 74 -22.46 2.19 0.00
N GLY A 75 -23.25 2.23 1.07
CA GLY A 75 -24.25 1.22 1.38
C GLY A 75 -23.77 0.08 2.26
N VAL A 76 -22.50 -0.33 2.15
CA VAL A 76 -21.91 -1.39 2.97
C VAL A 76 -20.64 -0.94 3.69
N HIS A 77 -20.01 0.10 3.19
CA HIS A 77 -18.81 0.68 3.81
C HIS A 77 -18.71 2.17 3.51
N TYR A 78 -17.86 2.85 4.26
CA TYR A 78 -17.52 4.24 3.99
C TYR A 78 -16.29 4.28 3.08
N GLU A 79 -16.34 5.14 2.09
CA GLU A 79 -15.21 5.46 1.23
C GLU A 79 -14.62 6.75 1.73
N ILE A 80 -13.43 6.67 2.31
CA ILE A 80 -12.81 7.79 3.02
C ILE A 80 -11.55 8.19 2.28
N SER A 81 -11.46 9.47 1.89
CA SER A 81 -10.28 10.02 1.24
C SER A 81 -9.48 10.79 2.29
N CYS A 82 -8.19 10.49 2.39
CA CYS A 82 -7.29 11.09 3.37
C CYS A 82 -6.01 11.56 2.68
N TYR A 83 -5.29 12.45 3.34
CA TYR A 83 -3.97 12.90 2.86
C TYR A 83 -2.94 12.71 3.95
N ASP A 84 -1.77 12.18 3.57
CA ASP A 84 -0.65 12.07 4.49
C ASP A 84 0.11 13.41 4.55
N ARG A 85 1.18 13.45 5.35
CA ARG A 85 1.95 14.68 5.55
C ARG A 85 2.72 15.12 4.30
N ASP A 86 2.96 14.19 3.37
CA ASP A 86 3.65 14.49 2.11
C ASP A 86 2.68 14.87 0.99
N GLY A 87 1.37 14.90 1.29
CA GLY A 87 0.35 15.25 0.32
C GLY A 87 -0.14 14.10 -0.55
N ASN A 88 0.23 12.87 -0.25
CA ASN A 88 -0.29 11.71 -0.98
C ASN A 88 -1.71 11.40 -0.53
N GLU A 89 -2.57 11.12 -1.48
CA GLU A 89 -3.94 10.72 -1.19
C GLU A 89 -4.02 9.24 -0.87
N TRP A 90 -4.79 8.92 0.18
CA TRP A 90 -5.06 7.55 0.58
C TRP A 90 -6.56 7.31 0.60
N LEU A 91 -7.01 6.32 -0.15
CA LEU A 91 -8.40 5.90 -0.17
C LEU A 91 -8.57 4.73 0.78
N VAL A 92 -9.55 4.82 1.68
CA VAL A 92 -9.80 3.81 2.70
C VAL A 92 -11.24 3.34 2.57
N HIS A 93 -11.45 2.02 2.55
CA HIS A 93 -12.78 1.43 2.66
C HIS A 93 -12.92 0.88 4.07
N SER A 94 -13.83 1.44 4.83
CA SER A 94 -13.99 1.10 6.25
C SER A 94 -15.46 0.95 6.63
N THR A 95 -15.73 -0.01 7.52
CA THR A 95 -17.06 -0.12 8.14
C THR A 95 -17.21 0.89 9.27
N LYS A 96 -16.11 1.51 9.68
CA LYS A 96 -16.12 2.53 10.75
C LYS A 96 -16.16 3.92 10.14
N LYS A 97 -16.98 4.79 10.75
CA LYS A 97 -17.07 6.18 10.35
C LYS A 97 -15.89 6.97 10.90
N ALA A 98 -15.39 7.91 10.11
CA ALA A 98 -14.39 8.88 10.57
C ALA A 98 -15.01 10.27 10.57
N THR A 99 -14.27 11.26 11.06
CA THR A 99 -14.72 12.66 11.07
C THR A 99 -13.85 13.46 10.09
N VAL A 100 -14.50 14.16 9.17
CA VAL A 100 -13.79 15.04 8.21
C VAL A 100 -12.97 16.07 8.98
N GLY A 101 -11.70 16.23 8.58
CA GLY A 101 -10.77 17.14 9.23
C GLY A 101 -9.98 16.52 10.38
N GLU A 102 -10.33 15.32 10.82
CA GLU A 102 -9.66 14.63 11.90
C GLU A 102 -8.37 13.95 11.42
N GLU A 103 -7.34 13.97 12.26
CA GLU A 103 -6.13 13.18 12.01
C GLU A 103 -6.34 11.78 12.59
N ILE A 104 -6.07 10.76 11.79
CA ILE A 104 -6.22 9.36 12.19
C ILE A 104 -4.96 8.60 11.82
N GLY A 105 -4.85 7.38 12.37
CA GLY A 105 -3.81 6.44 11.96
C GLY A 105 -4.38 5.42 11.01
N LEU A 106 -3.54 4.92 10.12
CA LEU A 106 -3.87 3.79 9.25
C LEU A 106 -2.95 2.64 9.59
N TYR A 107 -3.55 1.49 9.85
CA TYR A 107 -2.82 0.25 10.08
C TYR A 107 -2.99 -0.67 8.89
N PHE A 108 -1.95 -1.40 8.55
CA PHE A 108 -1.98 -2.42 7.50
C PHE A 108 -0.91 -3.47 7.79
N ASP A 109 -1.20 -4.71 7.46
CA ASP A 109 -0.26 -5.80 7.64
C ASP A 109 0.82 -5.77 6.56
N PRO A 110 2.00 -6.37 6.80
CA PRO A 110 3.04 -6.46 5.78
C PRO A 110 2.57 -7.08 4.46
N GLU A 111 1.65 -8.04 4.54
CA GLU A 111 1.07 -8.68 3.34
C GLU A 111 0.21 -7.76 2.50
N ALA A 112 -0.26 -6.65 3.06
CA ALA A 112 -1.07 -5.68 2.33
C ALA A 112 -0.25 -4.83 1.37
N ILE A 113 1.06 -4.77 1.55
CA ILE A 113 1.96 -4.00 0.70
C ILE A 113 2.33 -4.84 -0.52
N HIS A 114 1.96 -4.35 -1.71
CA HIS A 114 2.35 -4.96 -2.98
C HIS A 114 3.39 -4.06 -3.62
N VAL A 115 4.55 -4.64 -3.93
CA VAL A 115 5.69 -3.90 -4.49
C VAL A 115 5.75 -4.13 -5.99
N MET A 116 5.74 -3.06 -6.76
CA MET A 116 5.81 -3.13 -8.21
C MET A 116 6.92 -2.23 -8.75
N ARG A 117 7.55 -2.65 -9.83
CA ARG A 117 8.47 -1.79 -10.56
C ARG A 117 7.66 -0.83 -11.41
N PRO A 118 8.06 0.44 -11.53
CA PRO A 118 7.35 1.39 -12.39
C PRO A 118 7.22 0.85 -13.81
N GLY A 119 5.99 0.83 -14.33
CA GLY A 119 5.70 0.32 -15.67
C GLY A 119 5.66 -1.19 -15.80
N GLU A 120 5.77 -1.93 -14.72
CA GLU A 120 5.71 -3.40 -14.73
C GLU A 120 4.33 -3.89 -15.17
N THR A 121 4.30 -4.90 -16.06
CA THR A 121 3.07 -5.52 -16.50
C THR A 121 2.62 -6.58 -15.50
N GLU A 122 1.35 -7.00 -15.60
CA GLU A 122 0.82 -8.08 -14.76
C GLU A 122 1.65 -9.36 -14.91
N GLU A 123 1.97 -9.72 -16.14
CA GLU A 123 2.75 -10.91 -16.44
C GLU A 123 4.15 -10.85 -15.81
N GLU A 124 4.81 -9.70 -15.93
CA GLU A 124 6.14 -9.50 -15.35
C GLU A 124 6.09 -9.55 -13.83
N PHE A 125 5.05 -8.96 -13.23
CA PHE A 125 4.85 -8.96 -11.79
C PHE A 125 4.66 -10.39 -11.27
N ASP A 126 3.78 -11.16 -11.89
CA ASP A 126 3.50 -12.54 -11.50
C ASP A 126 4.74 -13.42 -11.66
N ALA A 127 5.46 -13.28 -12.76
CA ALA A 127 6.68 -14.03 -13.01
C ALA A 127 7.75 -13.76 -11.96
N ARG A 128 7.89 -12.51 -11.54
CA ARG A 128 8.87 -12.12 -10.51
C ARG A 128 8.50 -12.73 -9.14
N LEU A 129 7.22 -12.70 -8.78
CA LEU A 129 6.76 -13.28 -7.52
C LEU A 129 6.97 -14.79 -7.49
N GLU A 130 6.62 -15.48 -8.57
CA GLU A 130 6.82 -16.94 -8.68
C GLU A 130 8.29 -17.30 -8.55
N ALA A 131 9.16 -16.58 -9.25
CA ALA A 131 10.60 -16.85 -9.21
C ALA A 131 11.15 -16.68 -7.78
N TYR A 132 10.69 -15.66 -7.07
CA TYR A 132 11.13 -15.40 -5.71
C TYR A 132 10.64 -16.49 -4.75
N GLU A 133 9.39 -16.88 -4.87
CA GLU A 133 8.80 -17.94 -4.04
C GLU A 133 9.49 -19.29 -4.27
N GLU A 134 9.79 -19.63 -5.52
CA GLU A 134 10.52 -20.85 -5.85
C GLU A 134 11.91 -20.85 -5.22
N ALA A 135 12.62 -19.73 -5.30
CA ALA A 135 13.94 -19.60 -4.71
C ALA A 135 13.90 -19.78 -3.19
N GLU A 136 12.88 -19.24 -2.52
CA GLU A 136 12.73 -19.43 -1.08
C GLU A 136 12.47 -20.88 -0.72
N HIS A 137 11.63 -21.58 -1.48
CA HIS A 137 11.33 -22.99 -1.25
C HIS A 137 12.56 -23.88 -1.45
N GLU A 138 13.40 -23.56 -2.40
CA GLU A 138 14.61 -24.32 -2.68
C GLU A 138 15.66 -24.21 -1.57
N GLU A 139 15.63 -23.15 -0.80
CA GLU A 139 16.57 -22.92 0.30
C GLU A 139 16.20 -23.70 1.57
N ILE A 140 15.04 -24.26 1.61
CA ILE A 140 14.54 -25.05 2.73
C ILE A 140 14.88 -26.52 2.52
#